data_b232adb66cb7e812318d2dda04ad5e42
#
_entry.id   b232adb66cb7e812318d2dda04ad5e42
#
_cell.length_a   1.000
_cell.length_b   1.000
_cell.length_c   1.000
_cell.angle_alpha   90.00
_cell.angle_beta   90.00
_cell.angle_gamma   90.00
#
_symmetry.space_group_name_H-M   'P 1'
#
loop_
_entity.id
_entity.type
_entity.pdbx_description
1 polymer ?
#
loop_
_entity_poly.entity_id
_entity_poly.type
_entity_poly.pdbx_seq_one_letter_code
_entity_poly.pdbx_strand_id
1 'polypeptide(L)'
;MRTNFLSYLFSILCLLSCIKEKQTGADLAIGDPIPDFSVTMNDGTVVTGEELRQGVSCIMFFTTACSDCRQTLPHVQSFYDDFSGKGVTFALISREEGLESIQTYWTEQNFTMPYSAQTDRRIYELFAQTRVPRIYICKNGLIRAVFTDNPNPTYEDLVQVLCVEPHLEGVVFTLMQ
;
A
#
# COMPACT_ATOMS: atom_id res chain seq x y z
N MET A 1 35.80 -43.40 -28.63
CA MET A 1 34.76 -42.35 -28.63
C MET A 1 34.12 -42.33 -27.26
N ARG A 2 34.73 -41.61 -26.32
CA ARG A 2 34.26 -41.45 -24.95
C ARG A 2 34.65 -40.02 -24.52
N THR A 3 33.96 -39.04 -25.00
CA THR A 3 34.11 -37.66 -24.49
C THR A 3 32.82 -36.92 -24.82
N ASN A 4 32.35 -36.09 -23.91
CA ASN A 4 31.35 -35.04 -24.00
C ASN A 4 30.00 -35.24 -23.30
N PHE A 5 29.86 -36.22 -22.41
CA PHE A 5 28.63 -36.26 -21.56
C PHE A 5 28.76 -35.42 -20.28
N LEU A 6 30.00 -35.12 -19.85
CA LEU A 6 30.25 -34.36 -18.61
C LEU A 6 30.19 -32.85 -18.81
N SER A 7 30.29 -32.36 -20.05
CA SER A 7 30.28 -30.91 -20.37
C SER A 7 28.87 -30.32 -20.42
N TYR A 8 27.86 -31.13 -20.69
CA TYR A 8 26.44 -30.66 -20.72
C TYR A 8 25.80 -30.58 -19.33
N LEU A 9 26.31 -31.30 -18.33
CA LEU A 9 25.79 -31.28 -16.98
C LEU A 9 26.18 -30.01 -16.22
N PHE A 10 27.25 -29.33 -16.61
CA PHE A 10 27.72 -28.10 -15.95
C PHE A 10 27.04 -26.83 -16.47
N SER A 11 26.41 -26.88 -17.64
CA SER A 11 25.76 -25.72 -18.26
C SER A 11 24.31 -25.50 -17.79
N ILE A 12 23.70 -26.49 -17.12
CA ILE A 12 22.30 -26.42 -16.65
C ILE A 12 22.21 -25.85 -15.22
N LEU A 13 23.34 -25.76 -14.50
CA LEU A 13 23.35 -25.34 -13.08
C LEU A 13 23.42 -23.82 -12.87
N CYS A 14 23.51 -23.02 -13.93
CA CYS A 14 23.64 -21.57 -13.82
C CYS A 14 22.33 -20.79 -14.00
N LEU A 15 21.18 -21.46 -14.13
CA LEU A 15 19.88 -20.77 -14.23
C LEU A 15 19.07 -20.77 -12.92
N LEU A 16 19.69 -21.20 -11.83
CA LEU A 16 19.06 -21.12 -10.52
C LEU A 16 19.37 -19.78 -9.87
N SER A 17 18.34 -18.92 -9.96
CA SER A 17 17.96 -18.05 -8.87
C SER A 17 18.74 -16.77 -8.67
N CYS A 18 18.22 -15.71 -9.23
CA CYS A 18 18.06 -14.50 -8.42
C CYS A 18 16.64 -14.52 -7.80
N ILE A 19 16.36 -15.44 -6.91
CA ILE A 19 15.36 -15.20 -5.86
C ILE A 19 16.06 -14.21 -4.93
N LYS A 20 15.74 -12.92 -5.06
CA LYS A 20 16.04 -11.97 -4.00
C LYS A 20 15.28 -12.42 -2.77
N GLU A 21 15.95 -13.13 -1.86
CA GLU A 21 15.45 -13.27 -0.50
C GLU A 21 15.27 -11.86 0.05
N LYS A 22 14.02 -11.49 0.26
CA LYS A 22 13.67 -10.23 0.92
C LYS A 22 14.28 -10.31 2.33
N GLN A 23 15.21 -9.41 2.63
CA GLN A 23 15.73 -9.25 4.00
C GLN A 23 14.53 -9.00 4.91
N THR A 24 14.22 -9.96 5.76
CA THR A 24 13.21 -9.84 6.83
C THR A 24 13.60 -8.66 7.70
N GLY A 25 12.80 -7.58 7.69
CA GLY A 25 13.02 -6.41 8.53
C GLY A 25 13.38 -5.10 7.83
N ALA A 26 13.41 -5.05 6.50
CA ALA A 26 13.54 -3.78 5.75
C ALA A 26 12.15 -3.22 5.38
N ASP A 27 12.01 -1.90 5.49
CA ASP A 27 10.83 -1.20 4.99
C ASP A 27 10.68 -1.41 3.46
N LEU A 28 9.45 -1.58 2.98
CA LEU A 28 9.18 -1.64 1.55
C LEU A 28 9.46 -0.28 0.89
N ALA A 29 10.05 -0.34 -0.30
CA ALA A 29 10.44 0.82 -1.09
C ALA A 29 9.75 0.83 -2.46
N ILE A 30 9.95 1.91 -3.21
CA ILE A 30 9.50 2.01 -4.60
C ILE A 30 10.08 0.86 -5.43
N GLY A 31 9.21 0.18 -6.17
CA GLY A 31 9.53 -0.99 -6.99
C GLY A 31 9.32 -2.33 -6.29
N ASP A 32 9.14 -2.36 -4.97
CA ASP A 32 8.81 -3.60 -4.26
C ASP A 32 7.35 -4.03 -4.55
N PRO A 33 7.08 -5.35 -4.57
CA PRO A 33 5.73 -5.86 -4.73
C PRO A 33 4.90 -5.72 -3.43
N ILE A 34 3.58 -5.60 -3.59
CA ILE A 34 2.63 -5.69 -2.48
C ILE A 34 2.69 -7.12 -1.89
N PRO A 35 2.90 -7.28 -0.57
CA PRO A 35 2.89 -8.58 0.08
C PRO A 35 1.53 -9.28 0.03
N ASP A 36 1.53 -10.59 0.33
CA ASP A 36 0.29 -11.33 0.56
C ASP A 36 -0.23 -11.06 1.97
N PHE A 37 -1.47 -10.60 2.06
CA PHE A 37 -2.21 -10.42 3.30
C PHE A 37 -3.71 -10.38 3.03
N SER A 38 -4.50 -10.46 4.10
CA SER A 38 -5.95 -10.29 4.07
C SER A 38 -6.39 -9.57 5.35
N VAL A 39 -7.25 -8.58 5.20
CA VAL A 39 -7.85 -7.82 6.30
C VAL A 39 -9.35 -7.65 6.09
N THR A 40 -10.11 -7.65 7.19
CA THR A 40 -11.53 -7.30 7.16
C THR A 40 -11.68 -5.83 7.52
N MET A 41 -12.40 -5.10 6.70
CA MET A 41 -12.71 -3.69 6.91
C MET A 41 -13.92 -3.56 7.86
N ASN A 42 -14.11 -2.36 8.41
CA ASN A 42 -15.21 -2.07 9.35
C ASN A 42 -16.62 -2.16 8.72
N ASP A 43 -16.72 -2.11 7.40
CA ASP A 43 -17.96 -2.32 6.64
C ASP A 43 -18.23 -3.80 6.29
N GLY A 44 -17.35 -4.71 6.72
CA GLY A 44 -17.42 -6.15 6.49
C GLY A 44 -16.80 -6.62 5.18
N THR A 45 -16.31 -5.73 4.33
CA THR A 45 -15.58 -6.13 3.12
C THR A 45 -14.22 -6.74 3.48
N VAL A 46 -13.73 -7.65 2.65
CA VAL A 46 -12.40 -8.24 2.80
C VAL A 46 -11.50 -7.67 1.71
N VAL A 47 -10.39 -7.09 2.12
CA VAL A 47 -9.35 -6.58 1.21
C VAL A 47 -8.12 -7.47 1.30
N THR A 48 -7.61 -7.89 0.14
CA THR A 48 -6.46 -8.78 0.03
C THR A 48 -5.30 -8.12 -0.72
N GLY A 49 -4.07 -8.58 -0.45
CA GLY A 49 -2.90 -8.16 -1.24
C GLY A 49 -3.05 -8.49 -2.73
N GLU A 50 -3.73 -9.61 -3.07
CA GLU A 50 -4.01 -9.98 -4.46
C GLU A 50 -4.92 -8.96 -5.16
N GLU A 51 -6.00 -8.52 -4.51
CA GLU A 51 -6.89 -7.49 -5.02
C GLU A 51 -6.17 -6.16 -5.21
N LEU A 52 -5.38 -5.73 -4.22
CA LEU A 52 -4.61 -4.48 -4.27
C LEU A 52 -3.51 -4.48 -5.36
N ARG A 53 -3.13 -5.66 -5.86
CA ARG A 53 -2.22 -5.78 -7.01
C ARG A 53 -2.88 -5.50 -8.36
N GLN A 54 -4.22 -5.37 -8.38
CA GLN A 54 -4.94 -5.03 -9.61
C GLN A 54 -5.09 -3.52 -9.73
N GLY A 55 -4.66 -2.95 -10.87
CA GLY A 55 -4.82 -1.51 -11.13
C GLY A 55 -4.04 -0.63 -10.16
N VAL A 56 -4.70 0.39 -9.63
CA VAL A 56 -4.12 1.37 -8.70
C VAL A 56 -4.67 1.14 -7.29
N SER A 57 -3.80 1.17 -6.29
CA SER A 57 -4.22 1.08 -4.90
C SER A 57 -3.49 2.06 -3.98
N CYS A 58 -4.18 2.48 -2.92
CA CYS A 58 -3.67 3.29 -1.83
C CYS A 58 -3.75 2.48 -0.54
N ILE A 59 -2.60 2.17 0.05
CA ILE A 59 -2.50 1.44 1.31
C ILE A 59 -1.96 2.40 2.36
N MET A 60 -2.71 2.65 3.44
CA MET A 60 -2.28 3.50 4.53
C MET A 60 -2.22 2.74 5.85
N PHE A 61 -1.11 2.84 6.54
CA PHE A 61 -0.98 2.44 7.94
C PHE A 61 -1.03 3.65 8.86
N PHE A 62 -1.83 3.56 9.93
CA PHE A 62 -2.10 4.68 10.82
C PHE A 62 -2.34 4.23 12.27
N THR A 63 -2.38 5.19 13.18
CA THR A 63 -3.04 5.11 14.50
C THR A 63 -3.64 6.47 14.83
N THR A 64 -4.80 6.50 15.47
CA THR A 64 -5.48 7.74 15.83
C THR A 64 -4.79 8.49 16.98
N ALA A 65 -3.90 7.82 17.70
CA ALA A 65 -3.07 8.44 18.73
C ALA A 65 -1.90 9.28 18.17
N CYS A 66 -1.53 9.08 16.89
CA CYS A 66 -0.41 9.78 16.24
C CYS A 66 -0.86 11.14 15.68
N SER A 67 -0.16 12.22 16.06
CA SER A 67 -0.44 13.58 15.57
C SER A 67 -0.30 13.73 14.06
N ASP A 68 0.74 13.11 13.48
CA ASP A 68 1.01 13.16 12.05
C ASP A 68 -0.05 12.38 11.25
N CYS A 69 -0.54 11.25 11.79
CA CYS A 69 -1.67 10.54 11.22
C CYS A 69 -2.93 11.42 11.21
N ARG A 70 -3.20 12.13 12.31
CA ARG A 70 -4.36 13.04 12.40
C ARG A 70 -4.28 14.20 11.40
N GLN A 71 -3.09 14.68 11.10
CA GLN A 71 -2.88 15.71 10.06
C GLN A 71 -3.07 15.15 8.66
N THR A 72 -2.66 13.90 8.42
CA THR A 72 -2.69 13.26 7.10
C THR A 72 -4.07 12.70 6.73
N LEU A 73 -4.80 12.14 7.69
CA LEU A 73 -6.09 11.47 7.45
C LEU A 73 -7.14 12.32 6.70
N PRO A 74 -7.30 13.64 6.96
CA PRO A 74 -8.20 14.48 6.18
C PRO A 74 -7.84 14.58 4.70
N HIS A 75 -6.54 14.59 4.37
CA HIS A 75 -6.07 14.59 2.99
C HIS A 75 -6.34 13.25 2.29
N VAL A 76 -6.19 12.16 3.04
CA VAL A 76 -6.53 10.81 2.53
C VAL A 76 -8.04 10.66 2.36
N GLN A 77 -8.89 11.26 3.24
CA GLN A 77 -10.34 11.28 3.05
C GLN A 77 -10.71 12.00 1.74
N SER A 78 -10.15 13.19 1.49
CA SER A 78 -10.39 13.90 0.22
C SER A 78 -9.94 13.08 -0.99
N PHE A 79 -8.80 12.41 -0.88
CA PHE A 79 -8.30 11.51 -1.92
C PHE A 79 -9.20 10.29 -2.14
N TYR A 80 -9.75 9.73 -1.06
CA TYR A 80 -10.74 8.65 -1.13
C TYR A 80 -12.03 9.10 -1.82
N ASP A 81 -12.57 10.25 -1.44
CA ASP A 81 -13.81 10.80 -2.00
C ASP A 81 -13.71 11.00 -3.52
N ASP A 82 -12.55 11.46 -3.98
CA ASP A 82 -12.34 11.74 -5.40
C ASP A 82 -12.03 10.49 -6.23
N PHE A 83 -11.39 9.47 -5.68
CA PHE A 83 -10.79 8.39 -6.46
C PHE A 83 -11.33 6.98 -6.18
N SER A 84 -12.04 6.73 -5.07
CA SER A 84 -12.60 5.40 -4.76
C SER A 84 -13.58 4.91 -5.83
N GLY A 85 -14.39 5.82 -6.40
CA GLY A 85 -15.29 5.53 -7.53
C GLY A 85 -14.62 5.54 -8.92
N LYS A 86 -13.31 5.82 -9.00
CA LYS A 86 -12.56 5.99 -10.27
C LYS A 86 -11.45 4.95 -10.43
N GLY A 87 -11.57 3.80 -9.77
CA GLY A 87 -10.67 2.67 -9.98
C GLY A 87 -9.43 2.66 -9.09
N VAL A 88 -9.40 3.47 -8.02
CA VAL A 88 -8.40 3.34 -6.96
C VAL A 88 -8.98 2.49 -5.82
N THR A 89 -8.32 1.40 -5.47
CA THR A 89 -8.68 0.54 -4.33
C THR A 89 -7.97 1.03 -3.07
N PHE A 90 -8.70 1.18 -1.97
CA PHE A 90 -8.17 1.70 -0.71
C PHE A 90 -8.09 0.63 0.36
N ALA A 91 -7.00 0.65 1.15
CA ALA A 91 -6.82 -0.17 2.35
C ALA A 91 -6.21 0.69 3.47
N LEU A 92 -7.06 1.20 4.37
CA LEU A 92 -6.61 1.90 5.56
C LEU A 92 -6.54 0.90 6.71
N ILE A 93 -5.36 0.68 7.26
CA ILE A 93 -5.08 -0.40 8.20
C ILE A 93 -4.45 0.21 9.46
N SER A 94 -5.07 -0.01 10.61
CA SER A 94 -4.46 0.48 11.85
C SER A 94 -3.22 -0.33 12.22
N ARG A 95 -2.34 0.30 12.98
CA ARG A 95 -1.18 -0.34 13.61
C ARG A 95 -1.38 -0.35 15.13
N GLU A 96 -1.65 -1.53 15.68
CA GLU A 96 -1.81 -1.73 17.12
C GLU A 96 -2.96 -0.90 17.73
N GLU A 97 -4.08 -0.74 17.02
CA GLU A 97 -5.22 0.00 17.51
C GLU A 97 -6.53 -0.72 17.19
N GLY A 98 -7.35 -0.91 18.21
CA GLY A 98 -8.61 -1.63 18.13
C GLY A 98 -9.77 -0.80 17.56
N LEU A 99 -10.88 -1.48 17.31
CA LEU A 99 -12.07 -0.92 16.62
C LEU A 99 -12.65 0.31 17.34
N GLU A 100 -12.79 0.27 18.67
CA GLU A 100 -13.53 1.27 19.44
C GLU A 100 -12.92 2.67 19.34
N SER A 101 -11.60 2.79 19.51
CA SER A 101 -10.90 4.08 19.42
C SER A 101 -10.94 4.65 18.00
N ILE A 102 -10.78 3.80 16.98
CA ILE A 102 -10.85 4.23 15.59
C ILE A 102 -12.26 4.69 15.24
N GLN A 103 -13.29 3.92 15.61
CA GLN A 103 -14.67 4.24 15.33
C GLN A 103 -15.07 5.58 15.96
N THR A 104 -14.65 5.84 17.20
CA THR A 104 -14.87 7.12 17.88
C THR A 104 -14.28 8.27 17.08
N TYR A 105 -12.99 8.15 16.72
CA TYR A 105 -12.29 9.18 15.96
C TYR A 105 -12.89 9.40 14.57
N TRP A 106 -13.23 8.32 13.83
CA TRP A 106 -13.89 8.42 12.52
C TRP A 106 -15.22 9.17 12.58
N THR A 107 -16.01 8.88 13.62
CA THR A 107 -17.29 9.57 13.86
C THR A 107 -17.09 11.05 14.16
N GLU A 108 -16.13 11.39 15.02
CA GLU A 108 -15.80 12.79 15.37
C GLU A 108 -15.32 13.61 14.17
N GLN A 109 -14.56 12.97 13.26
CA GLN A 109 -14.02 13.61 12.06
C GLN A 109 -14.95 13.53 10.85
N ASN A 110 -16.09 12.82 10.93
CA ASN A 110 -17.01 12.53 9.83
C ASN A 110 -16.32 11.81 8.65
N PHE A 111 -15.36 10.91 8.93
CA PHE A 111 -14.72 10.13 7.89
C PHE A 111 -15.62 9.00 7.38
N THR A 112 -15.61 8.78 6.05
CA THR A 112 -16.43 7.78 5.36
C THR A 112 -15.61 6.64 4.76
N MET A 113 -14.30 6.85 4.61
CA MET A 113 -13.39 5.81 4.08
C MET A 113 -13.36 4.59 5.00
N PRO A 114 -13.47 3.35 4.46
CA PRO A 114 -13.37 2.13 5.25
C PRO A 114 -11.98 1.96 5.86
N TYR A 115 -11.94 1.31 7.02
CA TYR A 115 -10.68 0.98 7.70
C TYR A 115 -10.69 -0.43 8.27
N SER A 116 -9.51 -1.00 8.48
CA SER A 116 -9.32 -2.27 9.19
C SER A 116 -8.65 -2.04 10.53
N ALA A 117 -9.31 -2.46 11.61
CA ALA A 117 -8.78 -2.38 12.97
C ALA A 117 -7.88 -3.59 13.25
N GLN A 118 -6.58 -3.35 13.46
CA GLN A 118 -5.59 -4.37 13.79
C GLN A 118 -5.03 -4.11 15.19
N THR A 119 -5.22 -5.05 16.11
CA THR A 119 -4.74 -4.92 17.50
C THR A 119 -3.26 -5.27 17.66
N ASP A 120 -2.61 -5.69 16.57
CA ASP A 120 -1.20 -6.04 16.53
C ASP A 120 -0.50 -5.47 15.28
N ARG A 121 0.77 -5.80 15.09
CA ARG A 121 1.62 -5.27 14.02
C ARG A 121 1.80 -6.22 12.84
N ARG A 122 1.21 -7.41 12.85
CA ARG A 122 1.52 -8.47 11.88
C ARG A 122 1.36 -8.02 10.43
N ILE A 123 0.28 -7.31 10.11
CA ILE A 123 0.08 -6.80 8.75
C ILE A 123 1.05 -5.64 8.45
N TYR A 124 1.23 -4.71 9.40
CA TYR A 124 2.16 -3.60 9.25
C TYR A 124 3.61 -4.07 9.01
N GLU A 125 4.07 -5.10 9.74
CA GLU A 125 5.43 -5.65 9.65
C GLU A 125 5.77 -6.30 8.30
N LEU A 126 4.75 -6.61 7.48
CA LEU A 126 4.96 -7.02 6.10
C LEU A 126 5.45 -5.85 5.21
N PHE A 127 5.19 -4.61 5.63
CA PHE A 127 5.47 -3.40 4.86
C PHE A 127 6.59 -2.54 5.46
N ALA A 128 6.63 -2.42 6.80
CA ALA A 128 7.56 -1.52 7.47
C ALA A 128 7.80 -1.91 8.93
N GLN A 129 8.89 -1.37 9.52
CA GLN A 129 9.25 -1.64 10.91
C GLN A 129 8.89 -0.49 11.85
N THR A 130 8.97 0.75 11.36
CA THR A 130 8.79 1.95 12.19
C THR A 130 7.95 2.99 11.45
N ARG A 131 7.41 3.95 12.21
CA ARG A 131 6.71 5.15 11.76
C ARG A 131 5.33 4.89 11.13
N VAL A 132 4.40 5.70 11.54
CA VAL A 132 3.13 6.00 10.89
C VAL A 132 2.92 7.53 10.97
N PRO A 133 2.20 8.17 10.04
CA PRO A 133 1.54 7.56 8.90
C PRO A 133 2.54 6.93 7.92
N ARG A 134 2.09 5.90 7.23
CA ARG A 134 2.83 5.35 6.11
C ARG A 134 1.84 5.04 5.00
N ILE A 135 2.02 5.68 3.84
CA ILE A 135 1.14 5.54 2.70
C ILE A 135 1.95 4.98 1.53
N TYR A 136 1.39 3.96 0.89
CA TYR A 136 1.90 3.38 -0.34
C TYR A 136 0.88 3.62 -1.45
N ILE A 137 1.27 4.31 -2.51
CA ILE A 137 0.54 4.32 -3.77
C ILE A 137 1.15 3.25 -4.66
N CYS A 138 0.33 2.31 -5.09
CA CYS A 138 0.78 1.15 -5.86
C CYS A 138 0.07 1.10 -7.21
N LYS A 139 0.72 0.50 -8.21
CA LYS A 139 0.15 0.27 -9.54
C LYS A 139 0.59 -1.08 -10.06
N ASN A 140 -0.38 -1.89 -10.47
CA ASN A 140 -0.15 -3.24 -10.99
C ASN A 140 0.76 -4.08 -10.08
N GLY A 141 0.49 -4.02 -8.77
CA GLY A 141 1.16 -4.79 -7.74
C GLY A 141 2.52 -4.27 -7.28
N LEU A 142 3.02 -3.16 -7.84
CA LEU A 142 4.30 -2.56 -7.46
C LEU A 142 4.10 -1.20 -6.78
N ILE A 143 4.88 -0.95 -5.73
CA ILE A 143 4.90 0.34 -5.04
C ILE A 143 5.48 1.42 -5.98
N ARG A 144 4.77 2.53 -6.14
CA ARG A 144 5.16 3.68 -6.98
C ARG A 144 5.55 4.90 -6.15
N ALA A 145 4.94 5.07 -4.98
CA ALA A 145 5.33 6.11 -4.04
C ALA A 145 5.18 5.61 -2.61
N VAL A 146 6.01 6.15 -1.72
CA VAL A 146 5.96 5.92 -0.27
C VAL A 146 5.98 7.28 0.42
N PHE A 147 4.98 7.56 1.25
CA PHE A 147 4.89 8.76 2.07
C PHE A 147 4.96 8.40 3.55
N THR A 148 5.56 9.28 4.32
CA THR A 148 5.71 9.16 5.78
C THR A 148 5.40 10.51 6.45
N ASP A 149 5.83 10.67 7.70
CA ASP A 149 5.70 11.86 8.53
C ASP A 149 6.72 12.98 8.23
N ASN A 150 7.54 12.86 7.17
CA ASN A 150 8.59 13.87 6.90
C ASN A 150 8.78 14.13 5.39
N PRO A 151 8.05 15.11 4.86
CA PRO A 151 6.89 15.82 5.43
C PRO A 151 5.63 14.95 5.43
N ASN A 152 4.61 15.35 6.21
CA ASN A 152 3.28 14.77 6.10
C ASN A 152 2.72 15.04 4.70
N PRO A 153 2.21 14.00 3.98
CA PRO A 153 1.69 14.21 2.64
C PRO A 153 0.39 15.00 2.64
N THR A 154 0.27 15.88 1.68
CA THR A 154 -0.96 16.62 1.36
C THR A 154 -1.81 15.84 0.35
N TYR A 155 -3.04 16.30 0.10
CA TYR A 155 -3.89 15.79 -0.97
C TYR A 155 -3.18 15.88 -2.34
N GLU A 156 -2.55 17.03 -2.62
CA GLU A 156 -1.84 17.30 -3.88
C GLU A 156 -0.69 16.33 -4.10
N ASP A 157 0.06 16.00 -3.04
CA ASP A 157 1.14 15.01 -3.13
C ASP A 157 0.62 13.63 -3.55
N LEU A 158 -0.53 13.21 -3.01
CA LEU A 158 -1.15 11.92 -3.36
C LEU A 158 -1.65 11.91 -4.80
N VAL A 159 -2.33 12.98 -5.23
CA VAL A 159 -2.85 13.12 -6.61
C VAL A 159 -1.72 13.19 -7.62
N GLN A 160 -0.62 13.87 -7.31
CA GLN A 160 0.51 14.02 -8.23
C GLN A 160 1.09 12.68 -8.68
N VAL A 161 1.09 11.67 -7.79
CA VAL A 161 1.57 10.32 -8.14
C VAL A 161 0.73 9.70 -9.26
N LEU A 162 -0.58 9.95 -9.26
CA LEU A 162 -1.49 9.45 -10.29
C LEU A 162 -1.26 10.14 -11.65
N CYS A 163 -0.86 11.43 -11.63
CA CYS A 163 -0.68 12.23 -12.83
C CYS A 163 0.66 12.01 -13.55
N VAL A 164 1.70 11.60 -12.82
CA VAL A 164 3.06 11.42 -13.37
C VAL A 164 3.20 10.16 -14.23
N GLU A 165 2.27 9.22 -14.11
CA GLU A 165 2.29 7.98 -14.89
C GLU A 165 1.56 8.15 -16.23
N PRO A 166 2.24 8.05 -17.39
CA PRO A 166 1.67 8.36 -18.71
C PRO A 166 0.49 7.46 -19.16
N HIS A 167 0.07 6.50 -18.35
CA HIS A 167 -1.04 5.58 -18.64
C HIS A 167 -2.28 5.80 -17.78
N LEU A 168 -2.35 6.88 -16.98
CA LEU A 168 -3.55 7.25 -16.21
C LEU A 168 -4.35 8.38 -16.88
N GLU A 169 -4.06 8.73 -18.13
CA GLU A 169 -4.77 9.79 -18.88
C GLU A 169 -6.29 9.64 -18.87
N GLY A 170 -6.81 8.41 -18.78
CA GLY A 170 -8.26 8.16 -18.68
C GLY A 170 -8.91 8.55 -17.35
N VAL A 171 -8.13 8.61 -16.24
CA VAL A 171 -8.64 8.94 -14.91
C VAL A 171 -8.57 10.44 -14.65
N VAL A 172 -7.54 11.11 -15.17
CA VAL A 172 -7.31 12.55 -14.93
C VAL A 172 -8.16 13.43 -15.84
N PHE A 173 -8.42 13.01 -17.10
CA PHE A 173 -9.20 13.81 -18.06
C PHE A 173 -10.67 14.04 -17.63
N THR A 174 -11.22 13.19 -16.80
CA THR A 174 -12.61 13.35 -16.30
C THR A 174 -12.71 14.40 -15.18
N LEU A 175 -11.59 14.84 -14.59
CA LEU A 175 -11.59 15.82 -13.50
C LEU A 175 -11.53 17.29 -13.98
N MET A 176 -11.23 17.53 -15.27
CA MET A 176 -11.09 18.88 -15.85
C MET A 176 -12.30 19.30 -16.71
N GLN A 177 -13.39 18.54 -16.72
CA GLN A 177 -14.69 18.91 -17.35
C GLN A 177 -15.78 19.01 -16.28
#